data_3a2529b2aecdfbba2e9949dd91ce709d
#
_entry.id   3a2529b2aecdfbba2e9949dd91ce709d
#
_cell.length_a   1.000
_cell.length_b   1.000
_cell.length_c   1.000
_cell.angle_alpha   90.00
_cell.angle_beta   90.00
_cell.angle_gamma   90.00
#
_symmetry.space_group_name_H-M   'P 1'
#
loop_
_entity.id
_entity.type
_entity.pdbx_description
1 polymer ?
#
loop_
_entity_poly.entity_id
_entity_poly.type
_entity_poly.pdbx_seq_one_letter_code
_entity_poly.pdbx_strand_id
1 'polypeptide(L)'
;MKTIYILLTRSGTLLSKLVYAVTGASYTHASMAFDEELNCLYSSTRKNGYTMFPAGPSKEYLNKGVFRLRDDAPCALYALEVSDEAYSHALCCAEDFMRHSEEYSFNTLGLILCGLHIRWQRRHH
;
A
#
# COMPACT_ATOMS: atom_id res chain seq x y z
N MET A 1 2.75 24.29 -6.49
CA MET A 1 2.92 23.20 -5.52
C MET A 1 1.63 22.42 -5.43
N LYS A 2 1.72 21.12 -5.41
CA LYS A 2 0.59 20.20 -5.24
C LYS A 2 0.86 19.29 -4.06
N THR A 3 -0.17 18.64 -3.54
CA THR A 3 -0.07 17.79 -2.37
C THR A 3 -0.32 16.34 -2.72
N ILE A 4 0.58 15.47 -2.28
CA ILE A 4 0.40 14.02 -2.28
C ILE A 4 0.09 13.59 -0.86
N TYR A 5 -0.89 12.72 -0.69
CA TYR A 5 -1.31 12.21 0.61
C TYR A 5 -0.82 10.78 0.79
N ILE A 6 -0.28 10.49 1.97
CA ILE A 6 0.18 9.16 2.34
C ILE A 6 -0.63 8.72 3.55
N LEU A 7 -1.40 7.67 3.39
CA LEU A 7 -2.21 7.07 4.44
C LEU A 7 -1.53 5.80 4.95
N LEU A 8 -1.18 5.81 6.23
CA LEU A 8 -0.68 4.64 6.93
C LEU A 8 -1.79 4.02 7.76
N THR A 9 -1.97 2.72 7.65
CA THR A 9 -3.02 1.98 8.37
C THR A 9 -2.49 0.69 8.97
N ARG A 10 -3.20 0.19 9.97
CA ARG A 10 -3.01 -1.16 10.49
C ARG A 10 -4.33 -1.91 10.37
N SER A 11 -4.44 -2.74 9.36
CA SER A 11 -5.63 -3.58 9.15
C SER A 11 -5.61 -4.82 10.05
N GLY A 12 -6.76 -5.47 10.20
CA GLY A 12 -6.88 -6.73 10.95
C GLY A 12 -6.58 -7.99 10.13
N THR A 13 -5.97 -7.84 8.95
CA THR A 13 -5.69 -8.97 8.07
C THR A 13 -4.56 -9.86 8.62
N LEU A 14 -4.51 -11.11 8.19
CA LEU A 14 -3.44 -12.04 8.59
C LEU A 14 -2.06 -11.50 8.20
N LEU A 15 -1.94 -10.92 7.01
CA LEU A 15 -0.69 -10.33 6.54
C LEU A 15 -0.29 -9.13 7.42
N SER A 16 -1.24 -8.28 7.79
CA SER A 16 -0.99 -7.15 8.69
C SER A 16 -0.50 -7.62 10.06
N LYS A 17 -1.11 -8.66 10.61
CA LYS A 17 -0.67 -9.26 11.89
C LYS A 17 0.74 -9.84 11.79
N LEU A 18 1.07 -10.47 10.67
CA LEU A 18 2.41 -11.00 10.41
C LEU A 18 3.44 -9.86 10.33
N VAL A 19 3.14 -8.80 9.58
CA VAL A 19 4.03 -7.63 9.48
C VAL A 19 4.26 -7.01 10.86
N TYR A 20 3.20 -6.83 11.63
CA TYR A 20 3.31 -6.30 13.00
C TYR A 20 4.18 -7.20 13.90
N ALA A 21 3.97 -8.51 13.87
CA ALA A 21 4.72 -9.46 14.67
C ALA A 21 6.21 -9.48 14.33
N VAL A 22 6.54 -9.35 13.03
CA VAL A 22 7.93 -9.41 12.52
C VAL A 22 8.67 -8.08 12.70
N THR A 23 7.99 -6.95 12.46
CA THR A 23 8.64 -5.62 12.43
C THR A 23 8.39 -4.77 13.67
N GLY A 24 7.36 -5.05 14.45
CA GLY A 24 6.91 -4.20 15.55
C GLY A 24 6.33 -2.85 15.11
N ALA A 25 6.10 -2.66 13.82
CA ALA A 25 5.64 -1.39 13.26
C ALA A 25 4.19 -1.09 13.67
N SER A 26 3.91 0.15 14.09
CA SER A 26 2.55 0.59 14.47
C SER A 26 1.58 0.54 13.31
N TYR A 27 2.06 0.77 12.10
CA TYR A 27 1.30 0.71 10.85
C TYR A 27 1.89 -0.36 9.94
N THR A 28 1.03 -1.10 9.28
CA THR A 28 1.44 -2.28 8.48
C THR A 28 1.06 -2.15 7.01
N HIS A 29 0.37 -1.06 6.63
CA HIS A 29 -0.06 -0.79 5.28
C HIS A 29 0.11 0.69 4.94
N ALA A 30 0.58 0.98 3.74
CA ALA A 30 0.74 2.33 3.22
C ALA A 30 0.00 2.46 1.89
N SER A 31 -0.74 3.55 1.74
CA SER A 31 -1.44 3.92 0.52
C SER A 31 -1.11 5.35 0.14
N MET A 32 -1.18 5.66 -1.14
CA MET A 32 -0.94 7.00 -1.67
C MET A 32 -2.21 7.52 -2.34
N ALA A 33 -2.53 8.78 -2.12
CA ALA A 33 -3.62 9.47 -2.80
C ALA A 33 -3.15 10.81 -3.39
N PHE A 34 -3.83 11.25 -4.42
CA PHE A 34 -3.54 12.49 -5.14
C PHE A 34 -4.64 13.54 -4.97
N ASP A 35 -5.61 13.27 -4.12
CA ASP A 35 -6.71 14.16 -3.77
C ASP A 35 -6.94 14.18 -2.25
N GLU A 36 -7.37 15.32 -1.74
CA GLU A 36 -7.60 15.54 -0.30
C GLU A 36 -8.71 14.65 0.26
N GLU A 37 -9.71 14.36 -0.55
CA GLU A 37 -10.86 13.53 -0.17
C GLU A 37 -10.51 12.04 -0.12
N LEU A 38 -9.31 11.65 -0.53
CA LEU A 38 -8.85 10.26 -0.56
C LEU A 38 -9.78 9.32 -1.34
N ASN A 39 -10.35 9.82 -2.45
CA ASN A 39 -11.30 9.07 -3.26
C ASN A 39 -10.70 7.81 -3.88
N CYS A 40 -9.41 7.84 -4.18
CA CYS A 40 -8.70 6.71 -4.75
C CYS A 40 -7.34 6.57 -4.07
N LEU A 41 -7.11 5.43 -3.46
CA LEU A 41 -5.85 5.08 -2.80
C LEU A 41 -5.09 4.07 -3.66
N TYR A 42 -3.83 4.38 -3.92
CA TYR A 42 -2.93 3.49 -4.65
C TYR A 42 -2.04 2.74 -3.66
N SER A 43 -2.05 1.42 -3.71
CA SER A 43 -1.25 0.60 -2.81
C SER A 43 -0.90 -0.76 -3.42
N SER A 44 -0.21 -1.58 -2.67
CA SER A 44 -0.02 -2.99 -2.97
C SER A 44 -0.75 -3.81 -1.90
N THR A 45 -1.80 -4.52 -2.28
CA THR A 45 -2.65 -5.25 -1.36
C THR A 45 -3.16 -6.54 -1.98
N ARG A 46 -3.90 -7.32 -1.21
CA ARG A 46 -4.56 -8.52 -1.74
C ARG A 46 -5.65 -8.15 -2.72
N LYS A 47 -5.73 -8.88 -3.82
CA LYS A 47 -6.73 -8.66 -4.87
C LYS A 47 -8.13 -9.14 -4.45
N ASN A 48 -8.19 -10.13 -3.56
CA ASN A 48 -9.43 -10.68 -3.01
C ASN A 48 -9.56 -10.37 -1.53
N GLY A 49 -10.76 -10.01 -1.09
CA GLY A 49 -11.03 -9.63 0.31
C GLY A 49 -10.79 -10.73 1.35
N TYR A 50 -10.76 -11.98 0.94
CA TYR A 50 -10.76 -13.14 1.85
C TYR A 50 -9.46 -13.95 1.84
N THR A 51 -8.62 -13.81 0.83
CA THR A 51 -7.38 -14.59 0.68
C THR A 51 -6.15 -13.69 0.73
N MET A 52 -5.04 -14.21 1.24
CA MET A 52 -3.77 -13.49 1.29
C MET A 52 -3.15 -13.35 -0.11
N PHE A 53 -3.45 -14.27 -1.02
CA PHE A 53 -2.97 -14.30 -2.40
C PHE A 53 -4.14 -14.40 -3.39
N PRO A 54 -4.03 -13.85 -4.59
CA PRO A 54 -2.93 -13.02 -5.10
C PRO A 54 -2.91 -11.63 -4.45
N ALA A 55 -1.72 -11.07 -4.32
CA ALA A 55 -1.50 -9.72 -3.82
C ALA A 55 -0.62 -8.93 -4.80
N GLY A 56 -0.85 -7.65 -4.94
CA GLY A 56 -0.11 -6.78 -5.84
C GLY A 56 -0.67 -5.36 -5.90
N PRO A 57 -0.21 -4.54 -6.86
CA PRO A 57 -0.71 -3.18 -7.01
C PRO A 57 -2.23 -3.14 -7.20
N SER A 58 -2.90 -2.29 -6.45
CA SER A 58 -4.35 -2.11 -6.57
C SER A 58 -4.80 -0.72 -6.14
N LYS A 59 -5.95 -0.30 -6.67
CA LYS A 59 -6.66 0.88 -6.20
C LYS A 59 -7.59 0.48 -5.06
N GLU A 60 -7.59 1.26 -4.00
CA GLU A 60 -8.44 1.06 -2.83
C GLU A 60 -9.33 2.26 -2.60
N TYR A 61 -10.47 2.02 -1.98
CA TYR A 61 -11.45 3.04 -1.61
C TYR A 61 -11.79 2.88 -0.14
N LEU A 62 -11.86 3.99 0.62
CA LEU A 62 -12.06 3.95 2.08
C LEU A 62 -13.34 3.24 2.53
N ASN A 63 -14.37 3.25 1.70
CA ASN A 63 -15.65 2.60 1.99
C ASN A 63 -15.81 1.20 1.37
N LYS A 64 -14.75 0.64 0.81
CA LYS A 64 -14.76 -0.66 0.13
C LYS A 64 -13.54 -1.51 0.50
N GLY A 65 -13.65 -2.81 0.25
CA GLY A 65 -12.54 -3.74 0.42
C GLY A 65 -12.08 -3.89 1.87
N VAL A 66 -10.78 -3.81 2.09
CA VAL A 66 -10.15 -4.00 3.40
C VAL A 66 -10.61 -2.97 4.43
N PHE A 67 -10.82 -1.72 4.01
CA PHE A 67 -11.24 -0.64 4.90
C PHE A 67 -12.69 -0.76 5.36
N ARG A 68 -13.56 -1.37 4.55
CA ARG A 68 -14.95 -1.62 4.91
C ARG A 68 -15.11 -2.58 6.09
N LEU A 69 -14.12 -3.43 6.31
CA LEU A 69 -14.17 -4.45 7.35
C LEU A 69 -13.80 -3.91 8.75
N ARG A 70 -13.26 -2.69 8.83
CA ARG A 70 -12.81 -2.09 10.10
C ARG A 70 -12.87 -0.56 10.05
N ASP A 71 -13.92 -0.01 10.60
CA ASP A 71 -14.09 1.44 10.74
C ASP A 71 -13.17 2.04 11.83
N ASP A 72 -12.63 1.21 12.71
CA ASP A 72 -11.80 1.59 13.85
C ASP A 72 -10.30 1.34 13.67
N ALA A 73 -9.87 1.07 12.44
CA ALA A 73 -8.45 0.80 12.17
C ALA A 73 -7.58 2.02 12.48
N PRO A 74 -6.48 1.86 13.27
CA PRO A 74 -5.54 2.95 13.48
C PRO A 74 -4.96 3.45 12.17
N CYS A 75 -4.91 4.78 11.98
CA CYS A 75 -4.37 5.38 10.79
C CYS A 75 -3.61 6.68 11.09
N ALA A 76 -2.71 7.03 10.19
CA ALA A 76 -2.05 8.32 10.15
C ALA A 76 -2.04 8.84 8.71
N LEU A 77 -2.38 10.11 8.53
CA LEU A 77 -2.41 10.77 7.23
C LEU A 77 -1.31 11.82 7.18
N TYR A 78 -0.48 11.75 6.17
CA TYR A 78 0.56 12.73 5.87
C TYR A 78 0.24 13.45 4.58
N ALA A 79 0.37 14.77 4.59
CA ALA A 79 0.28 15.61 3.41
C ALA A 79 1.69 16.06 3.03
N LEU A 80 2.13 15.74 1.82
CA LEU A 80 3.44 16.09 1.29
C LEU A 80 3.29 17.08 0.17
N GLU A 81 3.79 18.29 0.35
CA GLU A 81 3.85 19.29 -0.71
C GLU A 81 5.01 18.98 -1.66
N VAL A 82 4.72 18.93 -2.94
CA VAL A 82 5.67 18.63 -4.00
C VAL A 82 5.51 19.60 -5.16
N SER A 83 6.52 19.69 -6.02
CA SER A 83 6.40 20.44 -7.27
C SER A 83 5.33 19.83 -8.17
N ASP A 84 4.78 20.63 -9.07
CA ASP A 84 3.79 20.16 -10.05
C ASP A 84 4.36 19.05 -10.93
N GLU A 85 5.64 19.13 -11.26
CA GLU A 85 6.35 18.08 -12.02
C GLU A 85 6.44 16.78 -11.22
N ALA A 86 6.85 16.85 -9.97
CA ALA A 86 6.94 15.68 -9.09
C ALA A 86 5.57 15.03 -8.88
N TYR A 87 4.52 15.82 -8.69
CA TYR A 87 3.15 15.32 -8.60
C TYR A 87 2.71 14.59 -9.86
N SER A 88 2.90 15.21 -11.02
CA SER A 88 2.52 14.61 -12.30
C SER A 88 3.31 13.33 -12.59
N HIS A 89 4.60 13.32 -12.27
CA HIS A 89 5.42 12.11 -12.41
C HIS A 89 4.98 10.99 -11.47
N ALA A 90 4.72 11.30 -10.22
CA ALA A 90 4.24 10.32 -9.24
C ALA A 90 2.88 9.73 -9.64
N LEU A 91 1.95 10.56 -10.11
CA LEU A 91 0.65 10.10 -10.61
C LEU A 91 0.80 9.20 -11.84
N CYS A 92 1.65 9.59 -12.78
CA CYS A 92 1.95 8.79 -13.97
C CYS A 92 2.53 7.42 -13.57
N CYS A 93 3.48 7.38 -12.65
CA CYS A 93 4.04 6.13 -12.15
C CYS A 93 3.01 5.26 -11.45
N ALA A 94 2.13 5.85 -10.62
CA ALA A 94 1.07 5.11 -9.93
C ALA A 94 0.08 4.50 -10.92
N GLU A 95 -0.35 5.25 -11.92
CA GLU A 95 -1.26 4.76 -12.96
C GLU A 95 -0.60 3.68 -13.84
N ASP A 96 0.67 3.83 -14.17
CA ASP A 96 1.42 2.82 -14.91
C ASP A 96 1.55 1.52 -14.11
N PHE A 97 1.83 1.61 -12.82
CA PHE A 97 1.89 0.49 -11.91
C PHE A 97 0.55 -0.27 -11.85
N MET A 98 -0.58 0.46 -11.80
CA MET A 98 -1.92 -0.13 -11.82
C MET A 98 -2.24 -0.80 -13.16
N ARG A 99 -1.85 -0.16 -14.26
CA ARG A 99 -2.08 -0.69 -15.63
C ARG A 99 -1.35 -2.00 -15.86
N HIS A 100 -0.17 -2.18 -15.28
CA HIS A 100 0.64 -3.38 -15.37
C HIS A 100 0.57 -4.24 -14.11
N SER A 101 -0.53 -4.17 -13.37
CA SER A 101 -0.68 -4.84 -12.06
C SER A 101 -0.51 -6.36 -12.12
N GLU A 102 -0.78 -6.99 -13.27
CA GLU A 102 -0.58 -8.43 -13.46
C GLU A 102 0.90 -8.84 -13.54
N GLU A 103 1.78 -7.90 -13.85
CA GLU A 103 3.23 -8.13 -13.94
C GLU A 103 3.93 -8.03 -12.58
N TYR A 104 3.25 -7.46 -11.58
CA TYR A 104 3.79 -7.26 -10.24
C TYR A 104 3.12 -8.19 -9.23
N SER A 105 3.90 -8.77 -8.36
CA SER A 105 3.42 -9.57 -7.24
C SER A 105 4.05 -9.11 -5.93
N PHE A 106 3.32 -9.28 -4.82
CA PHE A 106 3.82 -8.95 -3.51
C PHE A 106 4.92 -9.94 -3.09
N ASN A 107 6.07 -9.43 -2.66
CA ASN A 107 7.19 -10.26 -2.22
C ASN A 107 7.04 -10.63 -0.73
N THR A 108 6.18 -11.58 -0.44
CA THR A 108 5.91 -12.05 0.93
C THR A 108 7.17 -12.64 1.58
N LEU A 109 7.95 -13.41 0.84
CA LEU A 109 9.19 -13.98 1.36
C LEU A 109 10.22 -12.90 1.67
N GLY A 110 10.34 -11.88 0.80
CA GLY A 110 11.20 -10.72 1.05
C GLY A 110 10.78 -9.93 2.29
N LEU A 111 9.48 -9.84 2.56
CA LEU A 111 8.97 -9.21 3.78
C LEU A 111 9.41 -9.96 5.04
N ILE A 112 9.31 -11.29 5.05
CA ILE A 112 9.75 -12.13 6.17
C ILE A 112 11.27 -11.98 6.37
N LEU A 113 12.05 -12.05 5.30
CA LEU A 113 13.50 -11.88 5.34
C LEU A 113 13.91 -10.48 5.80
N CYS A 114 13.15 -9.45 5.43
CA CYS A 114 13.37 -8.08 5.91
C CYS A 114 13.24 -7.99 7.44
N GLY A 115 12.25 -8.66 8.02
CA GLY A 115 12.10 -8.75 9.47
C GLY A 115 13.27 -9.46 10.18
N LEU A 116 13.98 -10.33 9.48
CA LEU A 116 15.21 -10.99 9.93
C LEU A 116 16.47 -10.19 9.56
N HIS A 117 16.33 -8.96 9.09
CA HIS A 117 17.40 -8.09 8.59
C HIS A 117 18.19 -8.67 7.40
N ILE A 118 17.59 -9.58 6.66
CA ILE A 118 18.16 -10.16 5.44
C ILE A 118 17.56 -9.43 4.24
N ARG A 119 18.40 -8.76 3.44
CA ARG A 119 17.96 -8.08 2.22
C ARG A 119 17.93 -9.07 1.06
N TRP A 120 16.75 -9.28 0.51
CA TRP A 120 16.56 -10.09 -0.70
C TRP A 120 15.62 -9.37 -1.67
N GLN A 121 16.14 -9.09 -2.85
CA GLN A 121 15.37 -8.49 -3.94
C GLN A 121 15.08 -9.55 -5.00
N ARG A 122 13.81 -9.78 -5.22
CA ARG A 122 13.38 -10.59 -6.35
C ARG A 122 13.53 -9.77 -7.63
N ARG A 123 14.47 -10.14 -8.48
CA ARG A 123 14.58 -9.53 -9.81
C ARG A 123 13.47 -10.11 -10.69
N HIS A 124 12.64 -9.23 -11.21
CA HIS A 124 11.72 -9.58 -12.27
C HIS A 124 12.52 -9.48 -13.58
N HIS A 125 12.64 -10.59 -14.29
CA HIS A 125 13.16 -10.64 -15.65
C HIS A 125 12.01 -10.54 -16.62
#